data_7292abaab8702a2153ebca3bfc626484
#
_entry.id   7292abaab8702a2153ebca3bfc626484
#
_cell.length_a   1.000
_cell.length_b   1.000
_cell.length_c   1.000
_cell.angle_alpha   90.00
_cell.angle_beta   90.00
_cell.angle_gamma   90.00
#
_symmetry.space_group_name_H-M   'P 1'
#
loop_
_entity.id
_entity.type
_entity.pdbx_description
1 polymer ?
#
loop_
_entity_poly.entity_id
_entity_poly.type
_entity_poly.pdbx_seq_one_letter_code
_entity_poly.pdbx_strand_id
1 'polypeptide(L)'
;RRIVMIEFICYPKCTTCQKAKKWLDDNDIEYKLRDIKEDNPTFEELSKWYKMSGLPLKKFFNTSGLLYKSMGLKDKLSAMSEEEQLRLLATDGMLVKRPLLIGEDFLLVGFKEKEWS
;
A
#
# COMPACT_ATOMS: atom_id res chain seq x y z
N ARG A 1 21.77 -17.49 -10.60
CA ARG A 1 21.07 -17.08 -9.39
C ARG A 1 20.19 -15.88 -9.66
N ARG A 2 18.96 -15.98 -9.24
CA ARG A 2 17.98 -14.91 -9.43
C ARG A 2 17.92 -13.98 -8.23
N ILE A 3 18.00 -12.68 -8.49
CA ILE A 3 17.87 -11.67 -7.46
C ILE A 3 16.42 -11.16 -7.49
N VAL A 4 15.72 -11.29 -6.37
CA VAL A 4 14.34 -10.80 -6.24
C VAL A 4 14.39 -9.47 -5.50
N MET A 5 13.85 -8.42 -6.15
CA MET A 5 13.78 -7.11 -5.55
C MET A 5 12.44 -6.93 -4.85
N ILE A 6 12.50 -6.68 -3.54
CA ILE A 6 11.32 -6.37 -2.74
C ILE A 6 11.15 -4.86 -2.74
N GLU A 7 9.93 -4.39 -3.02
CA GLU A 7 9.63 -2.97 -2.99
C GLU A 7 8.86 -2.65 -1.71
N PHE A 8 9.36 -1.68 -0.95
CA PHE A 8 8.72 -1.21 0.28
C PHE A 8 8.21 0.20 0.05
N ILE A 9 6.90 0.34 -0.03
CA ILE A 9 6.25 1.63 -0.31
C ILE A 9 5.69 2.17 0.99
N CYS A 10 6.18 3.33 1.41
CA CYS A 10 5.80 3.91 2.70
C CYS A 10 5.78 5.43 2.65
N TYR A 11 5.23 6.01 3.70
CA TYR A 11 5.30 7.45 3.92
C TYR A 11 6.25 7.69 5.09
N PRO A 12 7.36 8.42 4.89
CA PRO A 12 8.40 8.56 5.93
C PRO A 12 7.90 9.13 7.27
N LYS A 13 6.86 9.94 7.25
CA LYS A 13 6.30 10.54 8.46
C LYS A 13 5.29 9.66 9.18
N CYS A 14 4.96 8.49 8.62
CA CYS A 14 3.99 7.57 9.21
C CYS A 14 4.66 6.66 10.24
N THR A 15 4.16 6.64 11.48
CA THR A 15 4.75 5.81 12.55
C THR A 15 4.67 4.32 12.23
N THR A 16 3.56 3.87 11.63
CA THR A 16 3.42 2.47 11.22
C THR A 16 4.48 2.10 10.18
N CYS A 17 4.74 3.00 9.22
CA CYS A 17 5.79 2.80 8.22
C CYS A 17 7.17 2.72 8.86
N GLN A 18 7.43 3.58 9.86
CA GLN A 18 8.71 3.58 10.55
C GLN A 18 8.94 2.26 11.30
N LYS A 19 7.90 1.72 11.92
CA LYS A 19 7.96 0.41 12.60
C LYS A 19 8.23 -0.71 11.61
N ALA A 20 7.56 -0.67 10.46
CA ALA A 20 7.74 -1.67 9.42
C ALA A 20 9.16 -1.63 8.85
N LYS A 21 9.69 -0.42 8.63
CA LYS A 21 11.06 -0.24 8.13
C LYS A 21 12.06 -0.81 9.11
N LYS A 22 11.87 -0.52 10.40
CA LYS A 22 12.74 -1.05 11.46
C LYS A 22 12.71 -2.58 11.45
N TRP A 23 11.54 -3.18 11.30
CA TRP A 23 11.40 -4.63 11.24
C TRP A 23 12.19 -5.22 10.07
N LEU A 24 12.10 -4.60 8.89
CA LEU A 24 12.85 -5.05 7.71
C LEU A 24 14.35 -4.95 7.94
N ASP A 25 14.81 -3.83 8.49
CA ASP A 25 16.24 -3.61 8.75
C ASP A 25 16.75 -4.59 9.82
N ASP A 26 15.97 -4.84 10.87
CA ASP A 26 16.35 -5.76 11.94
C ASP A 26 16.43 -7.21 11.46
N ASN A 27 15.71 -7.55 10.41
CA ASN A 27 15.71 -8.90 9.85
C ASN A 27 16.60 -9.03 8.61
N ASP A 28 17.43 -8.01 8.35
CA ASP A 28 18.39 -7.99 7.24
C ASP A 28 17.76 -8.24 5.88
N ILE A 29 16.54 -7.72 5.68
CA ILE A 29 15.82 -7.85 4.42
C ILE A 29 16.17 -6.68 3.51
N GLU A 30 16.65 -6.97 2.30
CA GLU A 30 16.94 -5.94 1.31
C GLU A 30 15.64 -5.54 0.60
N TYR A 31 15.49 -4.24 0.40
CA TYR A 31 14.30 -3.71 -0.29
C TYR A 31 14.61 -2.40 -0.98
N LYS A 32 13.79 -2.07 -1.97
CA LYS A 32 13.83 -0.77 -2.63
C LYS A 32 12.80 0.12 -1.94
N LEU A 33 13.26 1.23 -1.38
CA LEU A 33 12.39 2.19 -0.71
C LEU A 33 11.68 3.09 -1.73
N ARG A 34 10.38 3.25 -1.57
CA ARG A 34 9.58 4.13 -2.44
C ARG A 34 8.67 4.97 -1.57
N ASP A 35 8.71 6.30 -1.78
CA ASP A 35 7.85 7.24 -1.06
C ASP A 35 6.46 7.25 -1.71
N ILE A 36 5.45 6.86 -0.94
CA ILE A 36 4.08 6.70 -1.45
C ILE A 36 3.46 8.04 -1.88
N LYS A 37 3.93 9.13 -1.31
CA LYS A 37 3.42 10.47 -1.63
C LYS A 37 4.10 11.05 -2.87
N GLU A 38 5.45 10.97 -2.91
CA GLU A 38 6.23 11.56 -4.00
C GLU A 38 6.21 10.70 -5.27
N ASP A 39 6.09 9.40 -5.10
CA ASP A 39 6.09 8.43 -6.20
C ASP A 39 4.88 7.49 -6.00
N ASN A 40 3.69 8.06 -6.09
CA ASN A 40 2.47 7.33 -5.80
C ASN A 40 2.21 6.20 -6.81
N PRO A 41 1.57 5.11 -6.35
CA PRO A 41 1.24 3.99 -7.22
C PRO A 41 0.37 4.40 -8.41
N THR A 42 0.63 3.79 -9.56
CA THR A 42 -0.15 4.03 -10.77
C THR A 42 -1.40 3.14 -10.76
N PHE A 43 -2.35 3.45 -11.65
CA PHE A 43 -3.54 2.63 -11.83
C PHE A 43 -3.17 1.19 -12.20
N GLU A 44 -2.20 1.02 -13.11
CA GLU A 44 -1.76 -0.30 -13.57
C GLU A 44 -1.13 -1.09 -12.42
N GLU A 45 -0.30 -0.45 -11.60
CA GLU A 45 0.31 -1.10 -10.44
C GLU A 45 -0.74 -1.53 -9.43
N LEU A 46 -1.65 -0.62 -9.09
CA LEU A 46 -2.71 -0.91 -8.12
C LEU A 46 -3.62 -2.04 -8.60
N SER A 47 -3.94 -2.06 -9.89
CA SER A 47 -4.77 -3.12 -10.47
C SER A 47 -4.09 -4.48 -10.35
N LYS A 48 -2.79 -4.54 -10.65
CA LYS A 48 -2.00 -5.76 -10.54
C LYS A 48 -1.94 -6.23 -9.09
N TRP A 49 -1.63 -5.32 -8.18
CA TRP A 49 -1.51 -5.65 -6.76
C TRP A 49 -2.83 -6.13 -6.17
N TYR A 50 -3.91 -5.47 -6.55
CA TYR A 50 -5.24 -5.85 -6.09
C TYR A 50 -5.56 -7.30 -6.50
N LYS A 51 -5.29 -7.66 -7.75
CA LYS A 51 -5.51 -9.02 -8.25
C LYS A 51 -4.62 -10.04 -7.55
N MET A 52 -3.36 -9.67 -7.29
CA MET A 52 -2.41 -10.55 -6.59
C MET A 52 -2.82 -10.82 -5.15
N SER A 53 -3.39 -9.82 -4.50
CA SER A 53 -3.64 -9.87 -3.05
C SER A 53 -4.80 -10.77 -2.64
N GLY A 54 -5.82 -10.86 -3.49
CA GLY A 54 -7.06 -11.54 -3.13
C GLY A 54 -7.83 -10.83 -2.03
N LEU A 55 -7.42 -9.61 -1.66
CA LEU A 55 -8.06 -8.83 -0.61
C LEU A 55 -9.19 -7.97 -1.17
N PRO A 56 -10.18 -7.59 -0.32
CA PRO A 56 -11.17 -6.60 -0.72
C PRO A 56 -10.48 -5.29 -1.05
N LEU A 57 -10.96 -4.60 -2.07
CA LEU A 57 -10.36 -3.35 -2.54
C LEU A 57 -10.30 -2.28 -1.45
N LYS A 58 -11.28 -2.27 -0.54
CA LYS A 58 -11.31 -1.35 0.59
C LYS A 58 -10.03 -1.41 1.44
N LYS A 59 -9.39 -2.58 1.49
CA LYS A 59 -8.16 -2.77 2.28
C LYS A 59 -6.99 -1.95 1.73
N PHE A 60 -7.07 -1.50 0.48
CA PHE A 60 -6.04 -0.67 -0.14
C PHE A 60 -6.20 0.81 0.17
N PHE A 61 -7.31 1.20 0.82
CA PHE A 61 -7.55 2.58 1.20
C PHE A 61 -7.06 2.86 2.61
N ASN A 62 -6.47 4.04 2.80
CA ASN A 62 -6.08 4.52 4.12
C ASN A 62 -7.29 5.11 4.82
N THR A 63 -8.11 4.25 5.42
CA THR A 63 -9.40 4.63 6.01
C THR A 63 -9.30 5.54 7.22
N SER A 64 -8.15 5.59 7.88
CA SER A 64 -7.92 6.49 9.01
C SER A 64 -7.28 7.82 8.58
N GLY A 65 -7.01 8.00 7.28
CA GLY A 65 -6.38 9.21 6.77
C GLY A 65 -7.33 10.38 6.65
N LEU A 66 -6.76 11.60 6.74
CA LEU A 66 -7.54 12.82 6.63
C LEU A 66 -8.22 12.95 5.26
N LEU A 67 -7.53 12.58 4.20
CA LEU A 67 -8.05 12.70 2.85
C LEU A 67 -9.25 11.78 2.62
N TYR A 68 -9.16 10.55 3.12
CA TYR A 68 -10.26 9.60 3.06
C TYR A 68 -11.51 10.15 3.74
N LYS A 69 -11.31 10.73 4.93
CA LYS A 69 -12.40 11.29 5.72
C LYS A 69 -12.98 12.55 5.08
N SER A 70 -12.11 13.45 4.61
CA SER A 70 -12.54 14.72 4.02
C SER A 70 -13.31 14.52 2.72
N MET A 71 -13.02 13.47 1.97
CA MET A 71 -13.72 13.16 0.72
C MET A 71 -15.00 12.36 0.96
N GLY A 72 -15.28 11.96 2.20
CA GLY A 72 -16.47 11.18 2.53
C GLY A 72 -16.50 9.80 1.88
N LEU A 73 -15.34 9.20 1.70
CA LEU A 73 -15.21 7.93 0.97
C LEU A 73 -15.89 6.75 1.65
N LYS A 74 -16.01 6.79 2.96
CA LYS A 74 -16.71 5.74 3.71
C LYS A 74 -18.10 5.47 3.10
N ASP A 75 -18.79 6.54 2.71
CA ASP A 75 -20.14 6.42 2.17
C ASP A 75 -20.19 6.34 0.65
N LYS A 76 -19.11 6.74 -0.03
CA LYS A 76 -19.07 6.81 -1.50
C LYS A 76 -18.53 5.57 -2.18
N LEU A 77 -17.61 4.84 -1.53
CA LEU A 77 -16.96 3.70 -2.17
C LEU A 77 -17.92 2.61 -2.63
N SER A 78 -18.97 2.36 -1.87
CA SER A 78 -19.95 1.32 -2.23
C SER A 78 -20.67 1.59 -3.54
N ALA A 79 -20.74 2.86 -3.96
CA ALA A 79 -21.38 3.27 -5.20
C ALA A 79 -20.39 3.33 -6.37
N MET A 80 -19.11 3.07 -6.13
CA MET A 80 -18.06 3.14 -7.14
C MET A 80 -17.67 1.76 -7.64
N SER A 81 -17.39 1.64 -8.94
CA SER A 81 -16.88 0.40 -9.51
C SER A 81 -15.43 0.17 -9.05
N GLU A 82 -14.93 -1.05 -9.23
CA GLU A 82 -13.54 -1.36 -8.91
C GLU A 82 -12.58 -0.46 -9.70
N GLU A 83 -12.87 -0.27 -10.99
CA GLU A 83 -12.04 0.61 -11.82
C GLU A 83 -12.02 2.04 -11.29
N GLU A 84 -13.18 2.57 -10.92
CA GLU A 84 -13.28 3.93 -10.36
C GLU A 84 -12.48 4.06 -9.07
N GLN A 85 -12.56 3.06 -8.20
CA GLN A 85 -11.83 3.06 -6.94
C GLN A 85 -10.32 2.99 -7.19
N LEU A 86 -9.88 2.15 -8.11
CA LEU A 86 -8.46 2.03 -8.45
C LEU A 86 -7.91 3.32 -9.06
N ARG A 87 -8.69 3.98 -9.91
CA ARG A 87 -8.30 5.26 -10.50
C ARG A 87 -8.21 6.34 -9.43
N LEU A 88 -9.13 6.32 -8.47
CA LEU A 88 -9.11 7.27 -7.34
C LEU A 88 -7.85 7.08 -6.51
N LEU A 89 -7.50 5.85 -6.17
CA LEU A 89 -6.27 5.55 -5.41
C LEU A 89 -5.02 6.05 -6.13
N ALA A 90 -5.02 5.99 -7.46
CA ALA A 90 -3.87 6.42 -8.26
C ALA A 90 -3.70 7.94 -8.30
N THR A 91 -4.70 8.71 -7.87
CA THR A 91 -4.61 10.18 -7.89
C THR A 91 -3.77 10.74 -6.76
N ASP A 92 -3.66 10.03 -5.64
CA ASP A 92 -2.94 10.54 -4.48
C ASP A 92 -2.50 9.40 -3.58
N GLY A 93 -1.19 9.30 -3.36
CA GLY A 93 -0.63 8.23 -2.51
C GLY A 93 -1.13 8.27 -1.08
N MET A 94 -1.60 9.43 -0.60
CA MET A 94 -2.12 9.55 0.75
C MET A 94 -3.47 8.84 0.94
N LEU A 95 -4.13 8.47 -0.16
CA LEU A 95 -5.34 7.65 -0.11
C LEU A 95 -5.03 6.17 0.08
N VAL A 96 -3.81 5.77 -0.22
CA VAL A 96 -3.41 4.37 -0.25
C VAL A 96 -2.98 3.90 1.15
N LYS A 97 -3.44 2.71 1.52
CA LYS A 97 -3.02 2.06 2.77
C LYS A 97 -1.52 1.80 2.74
N ARG A 98 -0.86 2.08 3.82
CA ARG A 98 0.60 1.95 3.93
C ARG A 98 1.00 1.31 5.25
N PRO A 99 2.16 0.66 5.28
CA PRO A 99 3.05 0.44 4.15
C PRO A 99 2.57 -0.68 3.22
N LEU A 100 3.13 -0.72 2.02
CA LEU A 100 2.93 -1.83 1.08
C LEU A 100 4.28 -2.52 0.93
N LEU A 101 4.27 -3.85 1.02
CA LEU A 101 5.47 -4.64 0.80
C LEU A 101 5.20 -5.59 -0.35
N ILE A 102 5.91 -5.40 -1.45
CA ILE A 102 5.65 -6.11 -2.70
C ILE A 102 6.86 -6.94 -3.09
N GLY A 103 6.67 -8.26 -3.16
CA GLY A 103 7.67 -9.16 -3.69
C GLY A 103 7.25 -9.67 -5.05
N GLU A 104 7.99 -10.62 -5.57
CA GLU A 104 7.69 -11.22 -6.87
C GLU A 104 6.34 -11.94 -6.88
N ASP A 105 6.06 -12.66 -5.81
CA ASP A 105 4.87 -13.51 -5.70
C ASP A 105 4.05 -13.26 -4.44
N PHE A 106 4.28 -12.11 -3.77
CA PHE A 106 3.51 -11.78 -2.57
C PHE A 106 3.28 -10.28 -2.47
N LEU A 107 2.27 -9.92 -1.71
CA LEU A 107 1.92 -8.53 -1.42
C LEU A 107 1.34 -8.46 -0.01
N LEU A 108 1.91 -7.57 0.80
CA LEU A 108 1.40 -7.31 2.14
C LEU A 108 0.92 -5.87 2.21
N VAL A 109 -0.29 -5.66 2.73
CA VAL A 109 -0.92 -4.34 2.85
C VAL A 109 -1.06 -4.01 4.33
N GLY A 110 -0.43 -2.90 4.74
CA GLY A 110 -0.36 -2.52 6.14
C GLY A 110 0.70 -3.35 6.86
N PHE A 111 1.04 -2.94 8.08
CA PHE A 111 2.05 -3.65 8.87
C PHE A 111 1.41 -4.45 9.99
N LYS A 112 1.50 -5.76 9.89
CA LYS A 112 1.11 -6.70 10.94
C LYS A 112 2.28 -7.66 11.08
N GLU A 113 3.02 -7.53 12.15
CA GLU A 113 4.25 -8.28 12.36
C GLU A 113 4.09 -9.79 12.16
N LYS A 114 2.95 -10.34 12.59
CA LYS A 114 2.65 -11.76 12.40
C LYS A 114 2.64 -12.18 10.94
N GLU A 115 2.11 -11.31 10.08
CA GLU A 115 2.03 -11.60 8.64
C GLU A 115 3.37 -11.44 7.96
N TRP A 116 4.24 -10.59 8.52
CA TRP A 116 5.53 -10.28 7.94
C TRP A 116 6.61 -11.30 8.37
N SER A 117 6.39 -11.99 9.44
CA SER A 117 7.32 -13.04 9.87
C SER A 117 7.00 -14.38 9.19
#